data_6e590d39019829a4d20679e8fe4c7ec2
#
_entry.id   6e590d39019829a4d20679e8fe4c7ec2
#
_cell.length_a   1.000
_cell.length_b   1.000
_cell.length_c   1.000
_cell.angle_alpha   90.00
_cell.angle_beta   90.00
_cell.angle_gamma   90.00
#
_symmetry.space_group_name_H-M   'P 1'
#
loop_
_entity.id
_entity.type
_entity.pdbx_description
1 polymer ?
#
loop_
_entity_poly.entity_id
_entity_poly.type
_entity_poly.pdbx_seq_one_letter_code
_entity_poly.pdbx_strand_id
1 'polypeptide(L)'
;MAKSAAEWIKQADYDYDTAELMHHAGRNFYAVFMCHMAIEKALKALLLLRTGEVPPKTHNLILLLSRIGLKPPAPIAENIIRLNEANVSTRYPEELSEMIALYDSDSAKRIISQAKETLSWIKTMQ
;
A
#
# COMPACT_ATOMS: atom_id res chain seq x y z
N MET A 1 -12.26 7.28 19.22
CA MET A 1 -12.15 5.81 19.24
C MET A 1 -11.29 5.31 18.09
N ALA A 2 -10.49 4.27 18.35
CA ALA A 2 -9.66 3.67 17.30
C ALA A 2 -10.52 2.85 16.33
N LYS A 3 -10.09 2.80 15.07
CA LYS A 3 -10.75 1.96 14.06
C LYS A 3 -10.59 0.48 14.40
N SER A 4 -11.61 -0.32 14.08
CA SER A 4 -11.50 -1.77 14.11
C SER A 4 -10.62 -2.28 12.97
N ALA A 5 -10.13 -3.52 13.08
CA ALA A 5 -9.41 -4.16 12.00
C ALA A 5 -10.28 -4.27 10.74
N ALA A 6 -11.56 -4.60 10.90
CA ALA A 6 -12.51 -4.68 9.78
C ALA A 6 -12.64 -3.33 9.05
N GLU A 7 -12.66 -2.21 9.79
CA GLU A 7 -12.74 -0.89 9.17
C GLU A 7 -11.43 -0.55 8.43
N TRP A 8 -10.27 -0.91 8.99
CA TRP A 8 -8.99 -0.75 8.29
C TRP A 8 -8.98 -1.50 6.96
N ILE A 9 -9.46 -2.75 6.94
CA ILE A 9 -9.52 -3.57 5.71
C ILE A 9 -10.49 -2.96 4.70
N LYS A 10 -11.65 -2.50 5.16
CA LYS A 10 -12.64 -1.84 4.30
C LYS A 10 -12.04 -0.63 3.60
N GLN A 11 -11.27 0.19 4.34
CA GLN A 11 -10.59 1.33 3.76
C GLN A 11 -9.44 0.93 2.83
N ALA A 12 -8.73 -0.15 3.15
CA ALA A 12 -7.69 -0.67 2.27
C ALA A 12 -8.26 -1.08 0.91
N ASP A 13 -9.39 -1.79 0.90
CA ASP A 13 -10.06 -2.18 -0.33
C ASP A 13 -10.55 -0.97 -1.13
N TYR A 14 -11.09 0.01 -0.44
CA TYR A 14 -11.54 1.27 -1.08
C TYR A 14 -10.38 2.00 -1.76
N ASP A 15 -9.25 2.09 -1.06
CA ASP A 15 -8.04 2.73 -1.61
C ASP A 15 -7.49 1.96 -2.81
N TYR A 16 -7.52 0.63 -2.77
CA TYR A 16 -7.10 -0.18 -3.91
C TYR A 16 -8.00 0.05 -5.12
N ASP A 17 -9.32 0.07 -4.93
CA ASP A 17 -10.27 0.36 -6.01
C ASP A 17 -10.02 1.75 -6.60
N THR A 18 -9.69 2.72 -5.75
CA THR A 18 -9.33 4.07 -6.17
C THR A 18 -8.05 4.06 -7.01
N ALA A 19 -7.07 3.23 -6.66
CA ALA A 19 -5.86 3.08 -7.46
C ALA A 19 -6.17 2.65 -8.89
N GLU A 20 -7.08 1.70 -9.07
CA GLU A 20 -7.51 1.26 -10.39
C GLU A 20 -8.20 2.38 -11.17
N LEU A 21 -9.08 3.14 -10.52
CA LEU A 21 -9.76 4.28 -11.13
C LEU A 21 -8.75 5.37 -11.56
N MET A 22 -7.78 5.67 -10.72
CA MET A 22 -6.73 6.63 -11.05
C MET A 22 -5.92 6.21 -12.26
N HIS A 23 -5.58 4.92 -12.34
CA HIS A 23 -4.85 4.37 -13.48
C HIS A 23 -5.66 4.50 -14.78
N HIS A 24 -6.96 4.16 -14.74
CA HIS A 24 -7.85 4.29 -15.91
C HIS A 24 -7.99 5.75 -16.37
N ALA A 25 -7.89 6.69 -15.44
CA ALA A 25 -7.94 8.12 -15.76
C ALA A 25 -6.57 8.70 -16.17
N GLY A 26 -5.53 7.87 -16.26
CA GLY A 26 -4.19 8.33 -16.61
C GLY A 26 -3.43 9.02 -15.47
N ARG A 27 -3.92 8.92 -14.24
CA ARG A 27 -3.28 9.51 -13.05
C ARG A 27 -2.36 8.50 -12.38
N ASN A 28 -1.33 8.10 -13.09
CA ASN A 28 -0.53 6.91 -12.75
C ASN A 28 0.22 6.99 -11.42
N PHE A 29 0.91 8.09 -11.13
CA PHE A 29 1.64 8.14 -9.86
C PHE A 29 0.70 8.27 -8.66
N TYR A 30 -0.48 8.88 -8.83
CA TYR A 30 -1.50 8.85 -7.79
C TYR A 30 -2.07 7.44 -7.59
N ALA A 31 -2.16 6.65 -8.66
CA ALA A 31 -2.53 5.23 -8.53
C ALA A 31 -1.51 4.48 -7.66
N VAL A 32 -0.23 4.73 -7.88
CA VAL A 32 0.85 4.13 -7.06
C VAL A 32 0.74 4.58 -5.61
N PHE A 33 0.48 5.85 -5.37
CA PHE A 33 0.24 6.37 -4.02
C PHE A 33 -0.92 5.66 -3.34
N MET A 34 -2.03 5.46 -4.06
CA MET A 34 -3.21 4.77 -3.49
C MET A 34 -2.90 3.30 -3.21
N CYS A 35 -2.06 2.65 -4.01
CA CYS A 35 -1.58 1.30 -3.72
C CYS A 35 -0.82 1.25 -2.38
N HIS A 36 0.06 2.21 -2.15
CA HIS A 36 0.77 2.31 -0.86
C HIS A 36 -0.22 2.46 0.29
N MET A 37 -1.20 3.35 0.16
CA MET A 37 -2.21 3.56 1.19
C MET A 37 -3.02 2.30 1.47
N ALA A 38 -3.36 1.55 0.44
CA ALA A 38 -4.10 0.29 0.59
C ALA A 38 -3.29 -0.73 1.42
N ILE A 39 -2.02 -0.91 1.08
CA ILE A 39 -1.15 -1.85 1.79
C ILE A 39 -0.89 -1.37 3.23
N GLU A 40 -0.66 -0.07 3.42
CA GLU A 40 -0.48 0.49 4.76
C GLU A 40 -1.68 0.17 5.66
N LYS A 41 -2.89 0.41 5.18
CA LYS A 41 -4.11 0.16 5.95
C LYS A 41 -4.34 -1.32 6.22
N ALA A 42 -4.04 -2.17 5.24
CA ALA A 42 -4.14 -3.62 5.43
C ALA A 42 -3.14 -4.13 6.47
N LEU A 43 -1.91 -3.63 6.46
CA LEU A 43 -0.90 -3.97 7.47
C LEU A 43 -1.31 -3.47 8.86
N LYS A 44 -1.90 -2.29 8.94
CA LYS A 44 -2.42 -1.76 10.21
C LYS A 44 -3.55 -2.63 10.78
N ALA A 45 -4.43 -3.14 9.91
CA ALA A 45 -5.45 -4.11 10.32
C ALA A 45 -4.81 -5.37 10.90
N LEU A 46 -3.82 -5.91 10.22
CA LEU A 46 -3.13 -7.13 10.64
C LEU A 46 -2.38 -6.92 11.97
N LEU A 47 -1.74 -5.78 12.14
CA LEU A 47 -1.06 -5.42 13.39
C LEU A 47 -2.06 -5.41 14.56
N LEU A 48 -3.19 -4.75 14.38
CA LEU A 48 -4.23 -4.69 15.40
C LEU A 48 -4.75 -6.08 15.75
N LEU A 49 -5.00 -6.92 14.75
CA LEU A 49 -5.49 -8.29 14.97
C LEU A 49 -4.49 -9.17 15.71
N ARG A 50 -3.22 -9.07 15.36
CA ARG A 50 -2.19 -9.96 15.90
C ARG A 50 -1.60 -9.51 17.23
N THR A 51 -1.55 -8.20 17.48
CA THR A 51 -0.93 -7.67 18.71
C THR A 51 -1.91 -7.01 19.66
N GLY A 52 -3.10 -6.63 19.17
CA GLY A 52 -4.05 -5.85 19.96
C GLY A 52 -3.65 -4.40 20.11
N GLU A 53 -2.50 -3.99 19.56
CA GLU A 53 -2.02 -2.62 19.66
C GLU A 53 -2.67 -1.71 18.63
N VAL A 54 -2.95 -0.46 19.04
CA VAL A 54 -3.37 0.57 18.10
C VAL A 54 -2.22 0.84 17.13
N PRO A 55 -2.47 0.76 15.81
CA PRO A 55 -1.39 0.96 14.84
C PRO A 55 -0.78 2.36 14.96
N PRO A 56 0.55 2.47 14.86
CA PRO A 56 1.22 3.77 14.91
C PRO A 56 0.85 4.63 13.70
N LYS A 57 0.92 5.94 13.88
CA LYS A 57 0.69 6.90 12.79
C LYS A 57 1.93 6.99 11.91
N THR A 58 2.15 5.98 11.10
CA THR A 58 3.30 5.88 10.21
C THR A 58 2.87 5.48 8.82
N HIS A 59 3.64 5.88 7.81
CA HIS A 59 3.51 5.43 6.43
C HIS A 59 4.59 4.42 6.06
N ASN A 60 5.44 4.03 7.00
CA ASN A 60 6.55 3.11 6.78
C ASN A 60 6.06 1.67 6.85
N LEU A 61 5.95 1.02 5.68
CA LEU A 61 5.45 -0.35 5.58
C LEU A 61 6.40 -1.36 6.24
N ILE A 62 7.70 -1.11 6.17
CA ILE A 62 8.69 -2.01 6.76
C ILE A 62 8.60 -1.98 8.29
N LEU A 63 8.37 -0.80 8.86
CA LEU A 63 8.14 -0.67 10.31
C LEU A 63 6.90 -1.46 10.73
N LEU A 64 5.82 -1.38 9.97
CA LEU A 64 4.59 -2.12 10.26
C LEU A 64 4.84 -3.63 10.25
N LEU A 65 5.53 -4.14 9.22
CA LEU A 65 5.91 -5.56 9.16
C LEU A 65 6.73 -5.99 10.36
N SER A 66 7.71 -5.18 10.75
CA SER A 66 8.57 -5.44 11.90
C SER A 66 7.75 -5.55 13.19
N ARG A 67 6.79 -4.64 13.38
CA ARG A 67 5.92 -4.64 14.55
C ARG A 67 5.01 -5.86 14.60
N ILE A 68 4.56 -6.33 13.44
CA ILE A 68 3.73 -7.54 13.35
C ILE A 68 4.57 -8.79 13.60
N GLY A 69 5.85 -8.74 13.25
CA GLY A 69 6.75 -9.88 13.38
C GLY A 69 6.62 -10.89 12.24
N LEU A 70 6.12 -10.45 11.09
CA LEU A 70 5.95 -11.32 9.93
C LEU A 70 7.06 -11.13 8.91
N LYS A 71 7.46 -12.24 8.30
CA LYS A 71 8.38 -12.25 7.16
C LYS A 71 7.61 -12.74 5.93
N PRO A 72 7.22 -11.83 5.03
CA PRO A 72 6.53 -12.25 3.83
C PRO A 72 7.44 -13.04 2.90
N PRO A 73 6.86 -13.86 2.00
CA PRO A 73 7.65 -14.52 0.95
C PRO A 73 8.35 -13.48 0.08
N ALA A 74 9.47 -13.85 -0.53
CA ALA A 74 10.33 -12.92 -1.27
C ALA A 74 9.59 -12.05 -2.29
N PRO A 75 8.67 -12.56 -3.13
CA PRO A 75 7.95 -11.71 -4.07
C PRO A 75 7.09 -10.63 -3.39
N ILE A 76 6.44 -11.00 -2.29
CA ILE A 76 5.61 -10.08 -1.51
C ILE A 76 6.49 -9.04 -0.80
N ALA A 77 7.61 -9.47 -0.23
CA ALA A 77 8.57 -8.57 0.41
C ALA A 77 9.08 -7.52 -0.58
N GLU A 78 9.43 -7.93 -1.79
CA GLU A 78 9.88 -7.03 -2.85
C GLU A 78 8.81 -6.01 -3.23
N ASN A 79 7.56 -6.44 -3.34
CA ASN A 79 6.43 -5.55 -3.62
C ASN A 79 6.29 -4.48 -2.53
N ILE A 80 6.37 -4.89 -1.27
CA ILE A 80 6.24 -3.98 -0.12
C ILE A 80 7.41 -2.98 -0.10
N ILE A 81 8.64 -3.44 -0.32
CA ILE A 81 9.81 -2.56 -0.36
C ILE A 81 9.64 -1.51 -1.45
N ARG A 82 9.20 -1.92 -2.64
CA ARG A 82 8.99 -1.03 -3.78
C ARG A 82 7.93 0.04 -3.49
N LEU A 83 6.81 -0.35 -2.90
CA LEU A 83 5.78 0.59 -2.49
C LEU A 83 6.26 1.54 -1.40
N ASN A 84 7.04 1.03 -0.45
CA ASN A 84 7.57 1.85 0.63
C ASN A 84 8.52 2.94 0.09
N GLU A 85 9.35 2.61 -0.88
CA GLU A 85 10.24 3.58 -1.53
C GLU A 85 9.47 4.65 -2.32
N ALA A 86 8.36 4.26 -2.96
CA ALA A 86 7.54 5.16 -3.77
C ALA A 86 6.73 6.16 -2.92
N ASN A 87 6.58 5.92 -1.62
CA ASN A 87 5.69 6.68 -0.76
C ASN A 87 5.97 8.19 -0.77
N VAL A 88 7.21 8.59 -0.56
CA VAL A 88 7.57 10.02 -0.45
C VAL A 88 7.40 10.72 -1.80
N SER A 89 7.95 10.14 -2.86
CA SER A 89 7.94 10.76 -4.20
C SER A 89 6.53 10.90 -4.77
N THR A 90 5.65 9.92 -4.56
CA THR A 90 4.27 9.99 -5.07
C THR A 90 3.38 10.89 -4.22
N ARG A 91 3.73 11.09 -2.94
CA ARG A 91 2.98 11.96 -2.03
C ARG A 91 3.36 13.44 -2.21
N TYR A 92 4.66 13.70 -2.39
CA TYR A 92 5.21 15.05 -2.50
C TYR A 92 6.16 15.14 -3.68
N PRO A 93 5.64 15.09 -4.92
CA PRO A 93 6.51 15.18 -6.10
C PRO A 93 7.16 16.57 -6.18
N GLU A 94 8.47 16.60 -6.40
CA GLU A 94 9.18 17.87 -6.59
C GLU A 94 8.89 18.46 -7.97
N GLU A 95 8.83 17.59 -9.00
CA GLU A 95 8.49 18.00 -10.35
C GLU A 95 7.44 17.07 -10.95
N LEU A 96 6.34 17.65 -11.40
CA LEU A 96 5.21 16.91 -11.96
C LEU A 96 5.62 16.10 -13.20
N SER A 97 6.34 16.74 -14.13
CA SER A 97 6.74 16.09 -15.39
C SER A 97 7.64 14.88 -15.17
N GLU A 98 8.52 14.94 -14.20
CA GLU A 98 9.39 13.80 -13.84
C GLU A 98 8.60 12.64 -13.28
N MET A 99 7.60 12.91 -12.43
CA MET A 99 6.76 11.88 -11.85
C MET A 99 5.88 11.24 -12.90
N ILE A 100 5.33 12.01 -13.82
CA ILE A 100 4.54 11.49 -14.93
C ILE A 100 5.40 10.56 -15.82
N ALA A 101 6.65 10.94 -16.08
CA ALA A 101 7.55 10.12 -16.88
C ALA A 101 7.99 8.84 -16.16
N LEU A 102 8.24 8.93 -14.85
CA LEU A 102 8.70 7.80 -14.04
C LEU A 102 7.62 6.71 -13.90
N TYR A 103 6.37 7.12 -13.72
CA TYR A 103 5.24 6.22 -13.56
C TYR A 103 4.35 6.25 -14.80
N ASP A 104 4.80 5.60 -15.87
CA ASP A 104 3.98 5.44 -17.07
C ASP A 104 2.86 4.41 -16.83
N SER A 105 1.99 4.23 -17.82
CA SER A 105 0.84 3.34 -17.71
C SER A 105 1.24 1.90 -17.43
N ASP A 106 2.29 1.40 -18.07
CA ASP A 106 2.75 0.01 -17.90
C ASP A 106 3.36 -0.21 -16.51
N SER A 107 4.15 0.76 -16.01
CA SER A 107 4.72 0.71 -14.67
C SER A 107 3.63 0.71 -13.60
N ALA A 108 2.65 1.60 -13.74
CA ALA A 108 1.53 1.69 -12.81
C ALA A 108 0.71 0.40 -12.82
N LYS A 109 0.44 -0.15 -14.00
CA LYS A 109 -0.31 -1.42 -14.12
C LYS A 109 0.39 -2.56 -13.39
N ARG A 110 1.73 -2.66 -13.52
CA ARG A 110 2.52 -3.66 -12.81
C ARG A 110 2.42 -3.48 -11.30
N ILE A 111 2.56 -2.25 -10.81
CA ILE A 111 2.52 -1.93 -9.39
C ILE A 111 1.13 -2.24 -8.81
N ILE A 112 0.07 -1.92 -9.54
CA ILE A 112 -1.30 -2.21 -9.12
C ILE A 112 -1.51 -3.72 -9.00
N SER A 113 -1.04 -4.50 -9.98
CA SER A 113 -1.11 -5.95 -9.95
C SER A 113 -0.35 -6.53 -8.75
N GLN A 114 0.84 -6.02 -8.47
CA GLN A 114 1.65 -6.42 -7.31
C GLN A 114 0.99 -6.03 -5.99
N ALA A 115 0.35 -4.88 -5.95
CA ALA A 115 -0.39 -4.44 -4.77
C ALA A 115 -1.59 -5.34 -4.50
N LYS A 116 -2.29 -5.78 -5.53
CA LYS A 116 -3.41 -6.72 -5.40
C LYS A 116 -2.94 -8.05 -4.82
N GLU A 117 -1.83 -8.57 -5.33
CA GLU A 117 -1.21 -9.80 -4.82
C GLU A 117 -0.83 -9.66 -3.34
N THR A 118 -0.21 -8.54 -2.99
CA THR A 118 0.21 -8.24 -1.62
C THR A 118 -0.99 -8.11 -0.69
N LEU A 119 -2.03 -7.40 -1.12
CA LEU A 119 -3.26 -7.24 -0.35
C LEU A 119 -3.93 -8.58 -0.08
N SER A 120 -3.98 -9.46 -1.09
CA SER A 120 -4.52 -10.81 -0.93
C SER A 120 -3.71 -11.62 0.07
N TRP A 121 -2.38 -11.54 0.01
CA TRP A 121 -1.52 -12.22 0.98
C TRP A 121 -1.78 -11.74 2.40
N ILE A 122 -1.86 -10.42 2.61
CA ILE A 122 -2.13 -9.85 3.94
C ILE A 122 -3.46 -10.39 4.48
N LYS A 123 -4.47 -10.46 3.64
CA LYS A 123 -5.80 -10.99 4.03
C LYS A 123 -5.73 -12.44 4.46
N THR A 124 -4.85 -13.24 3.87
CA THR A 124 -4.69 -14.65 4.28
C THR A 124 -4.03 -14.79 5.65
N MET A 125 -3.36 -13.74 6.14
CA MET A 125 -2.67 -13.74 7.44
C MET A 125 -3.57 -13.32 8.61
N GLN A 126 -4.79 -12.95 8.37
CA GLN A 126 -5.73 -12.50 9.40
C GLN A 126 -6.23 -13.61 10.31
#